data_9f8a6d91dd361dc6641c1157d19fd782
#
_entry.id   9f8a6d91dd361dc6641c1157d19fd782
#
_cell.length_a   1.000
_cell.length_b   1.000
_cell.length_c   1.000
_cell.angle_alpha   90.00
_cell.angle_beta   90.00
_cell.angle_gamma   90.00
#
_symmetry.space_group_name_H-M   'P 1'
#
loop_
_entity.id
_entity.type
_entity.pdbx_description
1 polymer ?
#
loop_
_entity_poly.entity_id
_entity_poly.type
_entity_poly.pdbx_seq_one_letter_code
_entity_poly.pdbx_strand_id
1 'polypeptide(L)'
;NGEHITYDIPHGVTVVALKYRETGYDSSFAGNFKCDDEFLNSLWQKSLRTLYVTMRDNFMDCPDRERAQWWGDVTSEMIMTMYSMDSNSYLLYQKGVEAMLSHIDDTKVLQTVVPISGDYFELPVQQLAGIIGFLTYYEYTGDKAFVEKVYDASLDYLKLWAISENNLVVHREGSWDWP
;
A
#
# COMPACT_ATOMS: atom_id res chain seq x y z
N ASN A 1 15.95 -6.44 -2.76
CA ASN A 1 15.46 -7.81 -2.57
C ASN A 1 16.15 -8.74 -3.55
N GLY A 2 16.55 -9.92 -3.08
CA GLY A 2 17.21 -10.93 -3.91
C GLY A 2 16.83 -12.32 -3.44
N GLU A 3 16.80 -13.26 -4.36
CA GLU A 3 16.50 -14.67 -4.09
C GLU A 3 17.78 -15.47 -3.79
N HIS A 4 18.89 -15.03 -4.38
CA HIS A 4 20.16 -15.69 -4.27
C HIS A 4 21.31 -14.73 -4.01
N ILE A 5 22.29 -15.17 -3.22
CA ILE A 5 23.54 -14.47 -2.98
C ILE A 5 24.66 -15.39 -3.40
N THR A 6 25.47 -14.96 -4.35
CA THR A 6 26.66 -15.68 -4.78
C THR A 6 27.88 -15.02 -4.16
N TYR A 7 28.75 -15.83 -3.56
CA TYR A 7 30.01 -15.39 -2.99
C TYR A 7 31.16 -15.94 -3.85
N ASP A 8 31.98 -15.04 -4.35
CA ASP A 8 33.24 -15.41 -4.99
C ASP A 8 34.36 -15.28 -3.97
N ILE A 9 34.89 -16.42 -3.54
CA ILE A 9 35.86 -16.48 -2.43
C ILE A 9 37.24 -16.78 -3.01
N PRO A 10 38.21 -15.85 -2.91
CA PRO A 10 39.56 -16.05 -3.42
C PRO A 10 40.26 -17.22 -2.77
N HIS A 11 41.18 -17.82 -3.51
CA HIS A 11 42.04 -18.91 -2.99
C HIS A 11 42.81 -18.45 -1.75
N GLY A 12 42.88 -19.31 -0.74
CA GLY A 12 43.57 -19.00 0.52
C GLY A 12 42.74 -18.23 1.57
N VAL A 13 41.48 -17.90 1.27
CA VAL A 13 40.57 -17.31 2.24
C VAL A 13 39.69 -18.39 2.85
N THR A 14 39.60 -18.39 4.19
CA THR A 14 38.69 -19.26 4.93
C THR A 14 37.49 -18.47 5.42
N VAL A 15 36.28 -18.86 5.02
CA VAL A 15 35.05 -18.25 5.50
C VAL A 15 34.72 -18.79 6.88
N VAL A 16 34.77 -17.92 7.88
CA VAL A 16 34.47 -18.29 9.29
C VAL A 16 32.99 -18.27 9.58
N ALA A 17 32.26 -17.33 8.99
CA ALA A 17 30.79 -17.23 9.12
C ALA A 17 30.18 -16.44 7.96
N LEU A 18 29.01 -16.88 7.51
CA LEU A 18 28.11 -16.12 6.66
C LEU A 18 26.83 -15.85 7.44
N LYS A 19 26.41 -14.60 7.45
CA LYS A 19 25.20 -14.18 8.16
C LYS A 19 24.32 -13.35 7.25
N TYR A 20 23.04 -13.59 7.31
CA TYR A 20 22.01 -12.81 6.68
C TYR A 20 21.21 -12.07 7.76
N ARG A 21 20.95 -10.79 7.56
CA ARG A 21 20.04 -10.01 8.39
C ARG A 21 18.81 -9.66 7.58
N GLU A 22 17.70 -10.19 7.96
CA GLU A 22 16.42 -9.75 7.46
C GLU A 22 16.01 -8.43 8.13
N THR A 23 15.50 -7.50 7.35
CA THR A 23 14.92 -6.23 7.81
C THR A 23 13.55 -6.07 7.19
N GLY A 24 12.63 -5.48 7.91
CA GLY A 24 11.27 -5.25 7.48
C GLY A 24 10.57 -4.27 8.39
N TYR A 25 9.30 -4.03 8.16
CA TYR A 25 8.46 -3.28 9.07
C TYR A 25 8.23 -4.08 10.36
N ASP A 26 8.21 -3.39 11.50
CA ASP A 26 8.01 -4.02 12.82
C ASP A 26 6.53 -4.36 13.03
N SER A 27 6.12 -5.46 12.45
CA SER A 27 4.77 -6.03 12.59
C SER A 27 4.86 -7.55 12.57
N SER A 28 4.03 -8.20 13.37
CA SER A 28 4.00 -9.65 13.53
C SER A 28 2.84 -10.26 12.74
N PHE A 29 3.03 -11.51 12.29
CA PHE A 29 1.94 -12.30 11.70
C PHE A 29 0.98 -12.73 12.81
N ALA A 30 -0.16 -12.04 12.92
CA ALA A 30 -1.17 -12.30 13.94
C ALA A 30 -2.37 -13.10 13.41
N GLY A 31 -2.62 -13.04 12.10
CA GLY A 31 -3.66 -13.83 11.46
C GLY A 31 -3.23 -15.27 11.23
N ASN A 32 -4.21 -16.17 11.24
CA ASN A 32 -3.98 -17.59 11.00
C ASN A 32 -5.05 -18.15 10.06
N PHE A 33 -4.61 -18.98 9.12
CA PHE A 33 -5.47 -19.75 8.24
C PHE A 33 -4.93 -21.18 8.12
N LYS A 34 -5.82 -22.16 8.25
CA LYS A 34 -5.52 -23.56 8.01
C LYS A 34 -6.77 -24.29 7.54
N CYS A 35 -6.62 -25.13 6.54
CA CYS A 35 -7.64 -26.04 6.04
C CYS A 35 -7.03 -27.40 5.67
N ASP A 36 -7.83 -28.32 5.13
CA ASP A 36 -7.39 -29.65 4.69
C ASP A 36 -6.73 -29.66 3.30
N ASP A 37 -6.73 -28.53 2.60
CA ASP A 37 -6.03 -28.36 1.32
C ASP A 37 -4.64 -27.75 1.54
N GLU A 38 -3.60 -28.55 1.32
CA GLU A 38 -2.21 -28.13 1.48
C GLU A 38 -1.77 -27.06 0.47
N PHE A 39 -2.39 -26.99 -0.70
CA PHE A 39 -2.12 -25.91 -1.66
C PHE A 39 -2.57 -24.56 -1.08
N LEU A 40 -3.78 -24.48 -0.52
CA LEU A 40 -4.30 -23.25 0.10
C LEU A 40 -3.49 -22.84 1.34
N ASN A 41 -3.07 -23.81 2.15
CA ASN A 41 -2.18 -23.54 3.29
C ASN A 41 -0.86 -22.94 2.83
N SER A 42 -0.27 -23.51 1.78
CA SER A 42 0.98 -23.00 1.20
C SER A 42 0.81 -21.63 0.54
N LEU A 43 -0.31 -21.41 -0.15
CA LEU A 43 -0.66 -20.12 -0.75
C LEU A 43 -0.77 -19.03 0.30
N TRP A 44 -1.47 -19.30 1.42
CA TRP A 44 -1.56 -18.38 2.55
C TRP A 44 -0.18 -17.96 3.06
N GLN A 45 0.70 -18.92 3.32
CA GLN A 45 2.05 -18.63 3.84
C GLN A 45 2.89 -17.78 2.85
N LYS A 46 2.80 -18.07 1.55
CA LYS A 46 3.50 -17.30 0.53
C LYS A 46 2.92 -15.89 0.40
N SER A 47 1.61 -15.73 0.49
CA SER A 47 0.94 -14.44 0.45
C SER A 47 1.33 -13.56 1.64
N LEU A 48 1.37 -14.12 2.85
CA LEU A 48 1.88 -13.44 4.04
C LEU A 48 3.31 -12.93 3.82
N ARG A 49 4.16 -13.80 3.28
CA ARG A 49 5.55 -13.43 3.01
C ARG A 49 5.65 -12.32 1.96
N THR A 50 4.84 -12.38 0.91
CA THR A 50 4.79 -11.37 -0.14
C THR A 50 4.37 -10.02 0.44
N LEU A 51 3.28 -9.98 1.20
CA LEU A 51 2.83 -8.78 1.88
C LEU A 51 3.93 -8.18 2.78
N TYR A 52 4.58 -9.01 3.59
CA TYR A 52 5.63 -8.53 4.49
C TYR A 52 6.83 -7.93 3.76
N VAL A 53 7.22 -8.46 2.60
CA VAL A 53 8.35 -7.89 1.84
C VAL A 53 8.03 -6.59 1.14
N THR A 54 6.74 -6.26 0.97
CA THR A 54 6.28 -4.95 0.47
C THR A 54 6.05 -3.92 1.59
N MET A 55 6.11 -4.34 2.85
CA MET A 55 6.00 -3.47 4.02
C MET A 55 7.38 -3.02 4.49
N ARG A 56 7.70 -1.75 4.28
CA ARG A 56 8.98 -1.14 4.69
C ARG A 56 8.73 0.16 5.47
N ASP A 57 9.17 1.26 4.97
CA ASP A 57 8.82 2.60 5.42
C ASP A 57 7.46 3.08 4.88
N ASN A 58 6.92 2.39 3.91
CA ASN A 58 5.57 2.49 3.37
C ASN A 58 5.14 1.12 2.81
N PHE A 59 3.88 0.98 2.44
CA PHE A 59 3.44 -0.08 1.55
C PHE A 59 4.02 0.13 0.15
N MET A 60 4.34 -0.93 -0.55
CA MET A 60 4.92 -0.86 -1.89
C MET A 60 4.19 -1.82 -2.82
N ASP A 61 3.74 -1.30 -3.97
CA ASP A 61 3.11 -2.07 -5.03
C ASP A 61 3.90 -3.34 -5.42
N CYS A 62 5.21 -3.22 -5.39
CA CYS A 62 6.12 -4.31 -5.71
C CYS A 62 7.42 -4.18 -4.93
N PRO A 63 8.15 -5.29 -4.68
CA PRO A 63 9.39 -5.24 -3.90
C PRO A 63 10.62 -4.85 -4.72
N ASP A 64 10.51 -4.68 -6.03
CA ASP A 64 11.69 -4.55 -6.91
C ASP A 64 11.63 -3.37 -7.88
N ARG A 65 10.62 -3.25 -8.74
CA ARG A 65 10.59 -2.27 -9.84
C ARG A 65 10.33 -0.85 -9.33
N GLU A 66 9.06 -0.48 -9.10
CA GLU A 66 8.68 0.87 -8.67
C GLU A 66 8.97 1.08 -7.20
N ARG A 67 8.61 0.11 -6.35
CA ARG A 67 8.69 0.20 -4.89
C ARG A 67 7.97 1.44 -4.38
N ALA A 68 6.82 1.73 -4.96
CA ALA A 68 6.07 2.95 -4.80
C ALA A 68 4.74 2.72 -4.08
N GLN A 69 4.23 3.75 -3.46
CA GLN A 69 2.98 3.72 -2.71
C GLN A 69 1.82 4.14 -3.62
N TRP A 70 1.39 3.25 -4.52
CA TRP A 70 0.21 3.41 -5.34
C TRP A 70 -1.06 3.18 -4.50
N TRP A 71 -2.03 4.08 -4.57
CA TRP A 71 -3.15 4.05 -3.61
C TRP A 71 -4.12 2.90 -3.78
N GLY A 72 -4.30 2.37 -4.95
CA GLY A 72 -5.05 1.13 -5.18
C GLY A 72 -4.37 -0.07 -4.51
N ASP A 73 -3.06 -0.17 -4.68
CA ASP A 73 -2.24 -1.22 -4.05
C ASP A 73 -2.24 -1.07 -2.54
N VAL A 74 -1.97 0.14 -2.02
CA VAL A 74 -1.98 0.44 -0.57
C VAL A 74 -3.31 0.06 0.07
N THR A 75 -4.44 0.34 -0.58
CA THR A 75 -5.75 -0.04 -0.08
C THR A 75 -5.89 -1.56 0.03
N SER A 76 -5.45 -2.28 -0.99
CA SER A 76 -5.48 -3.75 -1.01
C SER A 76 -4.55 -4.34 0.05
N GLU A 77 -3.32 -3.83 0.16
CA GLU A 77 -2.34 -4.28 1.16
C GLU A 77 -2.83 -3.99 2.59
N MET A 78 -3.40 -2.82 2.84
CA MET A 78 -4.00 -2.48 4.13
C MET A 78 -5.09 -3.47 4.53
N ILE A 79 -6.00 -3.82 3.60
CA ILE A 79 -7.04 -4.82 3.85
C ILE A 79 -6.41 -6.19 4.19
N MET A 80 -5.39 -6.59 3.45
CA MET A 80 -4.68 -7.85 3.72
C MET A 80 -4.04 -7.86 5.11
N THR A 81 -3.47 -6.72 5.56
CA THR A 81 -2.88 -6.64 6.91
C THR A 81 -3.90 -6.80 8.02
N MET A 82 -5.14 -6.36 7.83
CA MET A 82 -6.21 -6.50 8.82
C MET A 82 -6.56 -7.95 9.13
N TYR A 83 -6.36 -8.86 8.17
CA TYR A 83 -6.56 -10.29 8.36
C TYR A 83 -5.32 -11.06 8.78
N SER A 84 -4.15 -10.50 8.60
CA SER A 84 -2.90 -11.27 8.66
C SER A 84 -1.83 -10.73 9.61
N MET A 85 -1.87 -9.45 9.93
CA MET A 85 -0.83 -8.79 10.71
C MET A 85 -1.39 -8.28 12.06
N ASP A 86 -0.52 -7.87 12.96
CA ASP A 86 -0.92 -7.16 14.17
C ASP A 86 -1.22 -5.66 13.87
N SER A 87 -1.72 -4.96 14.88
CA SER A 87 -2.13 -3.56 14.75
C SER A 87 -1.00 -2.58 14.45
N ASN A 88 0.28 -2.97 14.55
CA ASN A 88 1.38 -2.12 14.14
C ASN A 88 1.33 -1.83 12.64
N SER A 89 0.79 -2.76 11.84
CA SER A 89 0.58 -2.54 10.40
C SER A 89 -0.32 -1.34 10.09
N TYR A 90 -1.23 -0.99 11.01
CA TYR A 90 -2.13 0.15 10.83
C TYR A 90 -1.39 1.49 10.89
N LEU A 91 -0.31 1.57 11.67
CA LEU A 91 0.53 2.76 11.73
C LEU A 91 1.25 3.02 10.39
N LEU A 92 1.59 1.95 9.67
CA LEU A 92 2.17 2.07 8.33
C LEU A 92 1.17 2.70 7.35
N TYR A 93 -0.09 2.25 7.40
CA TYR A 93 -1.16 2.83 6.60
C TYR A 93 -1.41 4.30 6.94
N GLN A 94 -1.53 4.63 8.24
CA GLN A 94 -1.71 6.01 8.69
C GLN A 94 -0.58 6.93 8.21
N LYS A 95 0.67 6.48 8.32
CA LYS A 95 1.83 7.22 7.81
C LYS A 95 1.72 7.47 6.30
N GLY A 96 1.32 6.45 5.55
CA GLY A 96 1.10 6.58 4.10
C GLY A 96 0.05 7.62 3.77
N VAL A 97 -1.06 7.61 4.49
CA VAL A 97 -2.13 8.61 4.34
C VAL A 97 -1.65 10.02 4.71
N GLU A 98 -0.89 10.17 5.79
CA GLU A 98 -0.31 11.46 6.17
C GLU A 98 0.64 11.99 5.08
N ALA A 99 1.44 11.12 4.48
CA ALA A 99 2.27 11.48 3.34
C ALA A 99 1.42 11.95 2.15
N MET A 100 0.32 11.25 1.81
CA MET A 100 -0.59 11.69 0.75
C MET A 100 -1.21 13.06 1.05
N LEU A 101 -1.74 13.26 2.24
CA LEU A 101 -2.35 14.53 2.64
C LEU A 101 -1.36 15.70 2.54
N SER A 102 -0.10 15.45 2.88
CA SER A 102 0.96 16.47 2.80
C SER A 102 1.36 16.88 1.36
N HIS A 103 0.96 16.09 0.37
CA HIS A 103 1.22 16.37 -1.05
C HIS A 103 0.02 16.98 -1.79
N ILE A 104 -1.08 17.23 -1.09
CA ILE A 104 -2.23 17.92 -1.69
C ILE A 104 -1.87 19.41 -1.84
N ASP A 105 -2.05 19.92 -3.03
CA ASP A 105 -1.84 21.33 -3.37
C ASP A 105 -3.18 22.09 -3.57
N ASP A 106 -3.12 23.27 -4.15
CA ASP A 106 -4.28 24.12 -4.41
C ASP A 106 -5.28 23.47 -5.38
N THR A 107 -4.88 22.48 -6.18
CA THR A 107 -5.78 21.76 -7.10
C THR A 107 -6.76 20.85 -6.37
N LYS A 108 -6.51 20.51 -5.12
CA LYS A 108 -7.28 19.57 -4.30
C LYS A 108 -7.30 18.13 -4.81
N VAL A 109 -6.43 17.81 -5.72
CA VAL A 109 -6.33 16.46 -6.24
C VAL A 109 -5.50 15.59 -5.28
N LEU A 110 -6.04 14.43 -4.94
CA LEU A 110 -5.27 13.41 -4.24
C LEU A 110 -4.19 12.85 -5.16
N GLN A 111 -2.99 12.66 -4.66
CA GLN A 111 -1.90 12.10 -5.47
C GLN A 111 -2.14 10.62 -5.76
N THR A 112 -1.76 10.19 -6.96
CA THR A 112 -1.84 8.79 -7.38
C THR A 112 -0.86 7.90 -6.64
N VAL A 113 0.34 8.42 -6.44
CA VAL A 113 1.46 7.74 -5.78
C VAL A 113 2.22 8.72 -4.91
N VAL A 114 2.61 8.34 -3.71
CA VAL A 114 3.36 9.21 -2.79
C VAL A 114 4.41 8.40 -1.99
N PRO A 115 5.57 9.00 -1.75
CA PRO A 115 6.05 10.29 -2.28
C PRO A 115 6.30 10.21 -3.79
N ILE A 116 6.21 11.34 -4.45
CA ILE A 116 6.48 11.46 -5.88
C ILE A 116 7.59 12.49 -6.12
N SER A 117 8.46 12.20 -7.08
CA SER A 117 9.43 13.15 -7.60
C SER A 117 9.13 13.39 -9.09
N GLY A 118 8.78 14.59 -9.47
CA GLY A 118 8.45 14.94 -10.85
C GLY A 118 7.04 15.48 -11.00
N ASP A 119 6.57 15.48 -12.23
CA ASP A 119 5.27 16.03 -12.55
C ASP A 119 4.13 15.18 -11.96
N TYR A 120 3.14 15.87 -11.49
CA TYR A 120 1.90 15.31 -11.00
C TYR A 120 1.11 14.63 -12.14
N PHE A 121 0.47 13.52 -11.83
CA PHE A 121 -0.51 12.91 -12.71
C PHE A 121 -1.65 12.25 -11.91
N GLU A 122 -2.82 12.24 -12.48
CA GLU A 122 -4.02 11.68 -11.89
C GLU A 122 -4.41 10.38 -12.59
N LEU A 123 -4.60 9.32 -11.80
CA LEU A 123 -5.24 8.08 -12.21
C LEU A 123 -6.46 7.87 -11.32
N PRO A 124 -7.65 8.29 -11.74
CA PRO A 124 -8.84 8.34 -10.89
C PRO A 124 -9.14 7.08 -10.11
N VAL A 125 -8.89 5.91 -10.66
CA VAL A 125 -9.10 4.64 -9.95
C VAL A 125 -8.22 4.52 -8.70
N GLN A 126 -7.01 5.06 -8.75
CA GLN A 126 -6.10 5.03 -7.60
C GLN A 126 -6.61 5.92 -6.46
N GLN A 127 -7.01 7.16 -6.78
CA GLN A 127 -7.53 8.10 -5.80
C GLN A 127 -8.86 7.63 -5.19
N LEU A 128 -9.77 7.14 -6.03
CA LEU A 128 -11.07 6.62 -5.57
C LEU A 128 -10.90 5.36 -4.73
N ALA A 129 -9.96 4.48 -5.09
CA ALA A 129 -9.59 3.33 -4.27
C ALA A 129 -9.05 3.76 -2.90
N GLY A 130 -8.24 4.84 -2.86
CA GLY A 130 -7.76 5.44 -1.61
C GLY A 130 -8.90 5.88 -0.70
N ILE A 131 -9.91 6.57 -1.24
CA ILE A 131 -11.09 7.02 -0.47
C ILE A 131 -11.87 5.81 0.08
N ILE A 132 -12.06 4.77 -0.73
CA ILE A 132 -12.67 3.51 -0.27
C ILE A 132 -11.81 2.87 0.84
N GLY A 133 -10.50 2.93 0.71
CA GLY A 133 -9.56 2.47 1.73
C GLY A 133 -9.72 3.21 3.06
N PHE A 134 -9.95 4.52 3.05
CA PHE A 134 -10.19 5.29 4.28
C PHE A 134 -11.45 4.81 5.01
N LEU A 135 -12.54 4.59 4.27
CA LEU A 135 -13.78 4.05 4.84
C LEU A 135 -13.54 2.64 5.41
N THR A 136 -12.91 1.77 4.63
CA THR A 136 -12.62 0.40 5.05
C THR A 136 -11.74 0.36 6.30
N TYR A 137 -10.73 1.23 6.38
CA TYR A 137 -9.89 1.36 7.58
C TYR A 137 -10.74 1.72 8.80
N TYR A 138 -11.64 2.69 8.66
CA TYR A 138 -12.55 3.08 9.75
C TYR A 138 -13.49 1.95 10.16
N GLU A 139 -14.06 1.22 9.22
CA GLU A 139 -14.96 0.09 9.51
C GLU A 139 -14.28 -1.00 10.34
N TYR A 140 -12.99 -1.24 10.10
CA TYR A 140 -12.20 -2.22 10.86
C TYR A 140 -11.71 -1.70 12.21
N THR A 141 -11.34 -0.43 12.30
CA THR A 141 -10.65 0.11 13.49
C THR A 141 -11.53 0.94 14.40
N GLY A 142 -12.61 1.54 13.88
CA GLY A 142 -13.42 2.52 14.58
C GLY A 142 -12.70 3.85 14.83
N ASP A 143 -11.56 4.11 14.19
CA ASP A 143 -10.72 5.29 14.42
C ASP A 143 -11.35 6.55 13.82
N LYS A 144 -12.12 7.24 14.63
CA LYS A 144 -12.76 8.51 14.27
C LYS A 144 -11.78 9.63 13.97
N ALA A 145 -10.68 9.69 14.71
CA ALA A 145 -9.68 10.74 14.52
C ALA A 145 -9.00 10.61 13.15
N PHE A 146 -8.84 9.39 12.67
CA PHE A 146 -8.38 9.15 11.31
C PHE A 146 -9.37 9.66 10.27
N VAL A 147 -10.67 9.36 10.44
CA VAL A 147 -11.70 9.84 9.50
C VAL A 147 -11.74 11.35 9.43
N GLU A 148 -11.66 12.03 10.58
CA GLU A 148 -11.63 13.49 10.65
C GLU A 148 -10.45 14.08 9.86
N LYS A 149 -9.30 13.42 9.86
CA LYS A 149 -8.13 13.87 9.07
C LYS A 149 -8.34 13.77 7.56
N VAL A 150 -9.02 12.73 7.07
CA VAL A 150 -9.14 12.45 5.62
C VAL A 150 -10.43 12.99 5.00
N TYR A 151 -11.41 13.34 5.82
CA TYR A 151 -12.75 13.69 5.38
C TYR A 151 -12.79 14.88 4.41
N ASP A 152 -12.23 16.00 4.81
CA ASP A 152 -12.25 17.22 4.00
C ASP A 152 -11.50 17.03 2.67
N ALA A 153 -10.34 16.39 2.71
CA ALA A 153 -9.54 16.10 1.52
C ALA A 153 -10.30 15.18 0.54
N SER A 154 -10.96 14.14 1.07
CA SER A 154 -11.78 13.24 0.27
C SER A 154 -12.96 13.97 -0.36
N LEU A 155 -13.65 14.80 0.42
CA LEU A 155 -14.79 15.57 -0.06
C LEU A 155 -14.39 16.61 -1.09
N ASP A 156 -13.27 17.29 -0.91
CA ASP A 156 -12.75 18.27 -1.86
C ASP A 156 -12.37 17.60 -3.17
N TYR A 157 -11.71 16.45 -3.15
CA TYR A 157 -11.44 15.68 -4.36
C TYR A 157 -12.74 15.23 -5.07
N LEU A 158 -13.71 14.70 -4.33
CA LEU A 158 -14.98 14.26 -4.92
C LEU A 158 -15.77 15.41 -5.54
N LYS A 159 -15.67 16.64 -5.02
CA LYS A 159 -16.30 17.83 -5.60
C LYS A 159 -15.69 18.27 -6.96
N LEU A 160 -14.50 17.80 -7.28
CA LEU A 160 -13.89 18.06 -8.60
C LEU A 160 -14.62 17.33 -9.73
N TRP A 161 -15.39 16.30 -9.41
CA TRP A 161 -16.08 15.46 -10.39
C TRP A 161 -17.39 16.09 -10.81
N ALA A 162 -17.55 16.34 -12.12
CA ALA A 162 -18.78 16.84 -12.66
C ALA A 162 -19.85 15.74 -12.78
N ILE A 163 -21.09 16.13 -12.65
CA ILE A 163 -22.24 15.25 -12.88
C ILE A 163 -22.93 15.70 -14.17
N SER A 164 -23.15 14.76 -15.07
CA SER A 164 -23.86 15.01 -16.35
C SER A 164 -25.36 15.21 -16.14
N GLU A 165 -26.05 15.68 -17.17
CA GLU A 165 -27.50 15.81 -17.16
C GLU A 165 -28.25 14.49 -16.90
N ASN A 166 -27.60 13.36 -17.19
CA ASN A 166 -28.14 12.03 -16.92
C ASN A 166 -27.78 11.48 -15.52
N ASN A 167 -27.30 12.34 -14.63
CA ASN A 167 -26.84 11.99 -13.29
C ASN A 167 -25.68 10.96 -13.27
N LEU A 168 -24.88 10.93 -14.31
CA LEU A 168 -23.66 10.11 -14.36
C LEU A 168 -22.45 10.99 -14.09
N VAL A 169 -21.47 10.40 -13.40
CA VAL A 169 -20.18 11.04 -13.17
C VAL A 169 -19.46 11.21 -14.51
N VAL A 170 -18.96 12.40 -14.77
CA VAL A 170 -18.15 12.69 -15.95
C VAL A 170 -16.70 12.42 -15.63
N HIS A 171 -16.07 11.59 -16.44
CA HIS A 171 -14.63 11.31 -16.30
C HIS A 171 -13.83 12.60 -16.50
N ARG A 172 -12.97 12.94 -15.53
CA ARG A 172 -12.34 14.27 -15.52
C ARG A 172 -10.98 14.33 -16.19
N GLU A 173 -10.17 13.31 -16.03
CA GLU A 173 -8.85 13.26 -16.63
C GLU A 173 -8.74 12.06 -17.55
N GLY A 174 -8.16 12.32 -18.70
CA GLY A 174 -8.02 11.30 -19.69
C GLY A 174 -7.01 10.32 -19.25
N SER A 175 -7.25 9.31 -18.76
CA SER A 175 -6.39 8.39 -19.00
C SER A 175 -6.39 7.10 -18.46
N TRP A 176 -5.59 6.52 -18.37
CA TRP A 176 -4.91 5.25 -18.27
C TRP A 176 -5.11 4.68 -16.85
N ASP A 177 -6.28 4.37 -16.48
CA ASP A 177 -6.50 3.36 -15.48
C ASP A 177 -6.24 2.04 -16.18
N TRP A 178 -5.38 1.23 -15.62
CA TRP A 178 -5.08 -0.09 -16.14
C TRP A 178 -6.37 -0.82 -16.48
N PRO A 179 -6.49 -1.40 -17.68
CA PRO A 179 -7.67 -2.17 -18.05
C PRO A 179 -7.86 -3.40 -17.18
#